data_7be07d949406f233a4354d588dd59563
#
_entry.id   7be07d949406f233a4354d588dd59563
#
_cell.length_a   1.000
_cell.length_b   1.000
_cell.length_c   1.000
_cell.angle_alpha   90.00
_cell.angle_beta   90.00
_cell.angle_gamma   90.00
#
_symmetry.space_group_name_H-M   'P 1'
#
loop_
_entity.id
_entity.type
_entity.pdbx_description
1 polymer ?
#
loop_
_entity_poly.entity_id
_entity_poly.type
_entity_poly.pdbx_seq_one_letter_code
_entity_poly.pdbx_strand_id
1 'polypeptide(L)'
;MSAGILDGKALAGRIKEELRCKCGRLARAPRLAVVLVGDDPASAIYVRNKERDCRECGIDCRDHRLAADTTQEALLALIRALNRDDSVDGILVQLPLPGHLDGAQVLRAIDPDKDVDAFHPENVGRLLLGQPRYLPCTPAGILALLREYAIDPAGKHCVVVGRSNIVGKPLALLLLQADATVTVCHSKTPDLADQCRRADILVSAAGQAGLITADMVKPHAVVIDVAMNRGADGKLCGDVDFGTVAQRADYITPVPGGVGPMTRAMLMENTYQAALGRESR
;
A
#
# COMPACT_ATOMS: atom_id res chain seq x y z
N MET A 1 -20.44 -20.78 9.53
CA MET A 1 -19.11 -21.19 8.95
C MET A 1 -18.17 -20.02 9.18
N SER A 2 -16.89 -20.25 9.42
CA SER A 2 -15.91 -19.16 9.54
C SER A 2 -15.56 -18.61 8.15
N ALA A 3 -15.25 -17.33 8.06
CA ALA A 3 -14.85 -16.67 6.83
C ALA A 3 -13.64 -17.34 6.16
N GLY A 4 -13.61 -17.35 4.84
CA GLY A 4 -12.42 -17.66 4.06
C GLY A 4 -11.33 -16.61 4.32
N ILE A 5 -10.09 -17.05 4.48
CA ILE A 5 -8.96 -16.15 4.75
C ILE A 5 -8.36 -15.67 3.45
N LEU A 6 -8.31 -14.34 3.26
CA LEU A 6 -7.57 -13.70 2.16
C LEU A 6 -6.08 -13.66 2.52
N ASP A 7 -5.34 -14.73 2.17
CA ASP A 7 -3.93 -14.90 2.52
C ASP A 7 -3.02 -14.08 1.61
N GLY A 8 -2.78 -12.84 2.02
CA GLY A 8 -1.88 -11.93 1.30
C GLY A 8 -0.41 -12.33 1.39
N LYS A 9 -0.01 -13.07 2.42
CA LYS A 9 1.37 -13.56 2.54
C LYS A 9 1.68 -14.60 1.47
N ALA A 10 0.77 -15.55 1.26
CA ALA A 10 0.92 -16.57 0.22
C ALA A 10 0.93 -15.95 -1.19
N LEU A 11 -0.03 -15.05 -1.48
CA LEU A 11 -0.09 -14.35 -2.77
C LEU A 11 1.15 -13.48 -3.02
N ALA A 12 1.59 -12.70 -2.04
CA ALA A 12 2.81 -11.90 -2.15
C ALA A 12 4.06 -12.76 -2.43
N GLY A 13 4.12 -13.96 -1.86
CA GLY A 13 5.20 -14.92 -2.14
C GLY A 13 5.25 -15.33 -3.61
N ARG A 14 4.11 -15.68 -4.20
CA ARG A 14 4.02 -16.03 -5.63
C ARG A 14 4.38 -14.87 -6.55
N ILE A 15 3.84 -13.68 -6.27
CA ILE A 15 4.16 -12.47 -7.05
C ILE A 15 5.66 -12.18 -7.03
N LYS A 16 6.32 -12.29 -5.87
CA LYS A 16 7.76 -12.05 -5.75
C LYS A 16 8.59 -13.09 -6.52
N GLU A 17 8.18 -14.36 -6.51
CA GLU A 17 8.84 -15.40 -7.30
C GLU A 17 8.72 -15.15 -8.82
N GLU A 18 7.54 -14.75 -9.28
CA GLU A 18 7.34 -14.33 -10.67
C GLU A 18 8.22 -13.12 -11.04
N LEU A 19 8.27 -12.13 -10.13
CA LEU A 19 9.12 -10.95 -10.30
C LEU A 19 10.59 -11.31 -10.38
N ARG A 20 11.06 -12.24 -9.57
CA ARG A 20 12.44 -12.72 -9.62
C ARG A 20 12.80 -13.23 -11.03
N CYS A 21 11.91 -14.00 -11.64
CA CYS A 21 12.09 -14.49 -13.00
C CYS A 21 12.06 -13.35 -14.04
N LYS A 22 11.17 -12.37 -13.87
CA LYS A 22 11.07 -11.19 -14.76
C LYS A 22 12.30 -10.29 -14.64
N CYS A 23 12.73 -9.96 -13.43
CA CYS A 23 13.93 -9.14 -13.19
C CYS A 23 15.20 -9.77 -13.76
N GLY A 24 15.32 -11.09 -13.69
CA GLY A 24 16.47 -11.82 -14.27
C GLY A 24 16.56 -11.79 -15.79
N ARG A 25 15.54 -11.30 -16.49
CA ARG A 25 15.51 -11.14 -17.95
C ARG A 25 15.87 -9.73 -18.42
N LEU A 26 15.94 -8.77 -17.52
CA LEU A 26 16.34 -7.40 -17.85
C LEU A 26 17.85 -7.32 -18.07
N ALA A 27 18.29 -6.35 -18.87
CA ALA A 27 19.71 -6.11 -19.15
C ALA A 27 20.51 -5.79 -17.87
N ARG A 28 19.88 -5.21 -16.87
CA ARG A 28 20.40 -5.03 -15.52
C ARG A 28 19.31 -5.19 -14.47
N ALA A 29 19.72 -5.53 -13.25
CA ALA A 29 18.80 -5.58 -12.12
C ALA A 29 18.12 -4.21 -11.91
N PRO A 30 16.78 -4.17 -11.67
CA PRO A 30 16.11 -2.94 -11.25
C PRO A 30 16.74 -2.40 -9.98
N ARG A 31 16.80 -1.08 -9.81
CA ARG A 31 17.38 -0.44 -8.63
C ARG A 31 16.38 0.45 -7.92
N LEU A 32 16.15 0.16 -6.65
CA LEU A 32 15.29 0.93 -5.74
C LEU A 32 16.16 1.70 -4.74
N ALA A 33 16.06 3.02 -4.73
CA ALA A 33 16.61 3.86 -3.67
C ALA A 33 15.56 4.04 -2.56
N VAL A 34 15.90 3.61 -1.35
CA VAL A 34 15.05 3.76 -0.15
C VAL A 34 15.66 4.83 0.75
N VAL A 35 14.93 5.91 1.00
CA VAL A 35 15.37 7.01 1.87
C VAL A 35 14.65 6.92 3.21
N LEU A 36 15.40 6.82 4.29
CA LEU A 36 14.93 6.83 5.67
C LEU A 36 15.54 8.03 6.40
N VAL A 37 14.71 8.83 7.06
CA VAL A 37 15.17 9.95 7.91
C VAL A 37 14.80 9.66 9.36
N GLY A 38 15.83 9.66 10.22
CA GLY A 38 15.70 9.38 11.66
C GLY A 38 15.76 7.89 12.00
N ASP A 39 15.59 7.60 13.27
CA ASP A 39 15.82 6.28 13.87
C ASP A 39 14.54 5.63 14.43
N ASP A 40 13.37 5.97 13.86
CA ASP A 40 12.12 5.35 14.30
C ASP A 40 12.18 3.82 14.12
N PRO A 41 12.04 3.04 15.23
CA PRO A 41 12.18 1.57 15.17
C PRO A 41 11.17 0.89 14.24
N ALA A 42 9.94 1.43 14.11
CA ALA A 42 8.93 0.88 13.23
C ALA A 42 9.35 1.07 11.77
N SER A 43 9.77 2.27 11.40
CA SER A 43 10.28 2.59 10.05
C SER A 43 11.50 1.73 9.69
N ALA A 44 12.42 1.50 10.64
CA ALA A 44 13.60 0.63 10.44
C ALA A 44 13.21 -0.83 10.16
N ILE A 45 12.14 -1.36 10.77
CA ILE A 45 11.60 -2.70 10.48
C ILE A 45 11.03 -2.75 9.06
N TYR A 46 10.30 -1.70 8.65
CA TYR A 46 9.73 -1.62 7.29
C TYR A 46 10.83 -1.59 6.23
N VAL A 47 11.88 -0.80 6.42
CA VAL A 47 13.01 -0.73 5.49
C VAL A 47 13.70 -2.09 5.38
N ARG A 48 14.04 -2.75 6.51
CA ARG A 48 14.64 -4.10 6.49
C ARG A 48 13.76 -5.13 5.75
N ASN A 49 12.45 -5.07 5.91
CA ASN A 49 11.54 -5.96 5.18
C ASN A 49 11.57 -5.67 3.68
N LYS A 50 11.64 -4.39 3.26
CA LYS A 50 11.76 -3.98 1.85
C LYS A 50 13.09 -4.43 1.25
N GLU A 51 14.21 -4.26 1.97
CA GLU A 51 15.53 -4.77 1.55
C GLU A 51 15.52 -6.28 1.31
N ARG A 52 14.87 -7.05 2.21
CA ARG A 52 14.71 -8.49 2.03
C ARG A 52 13.87 -8.81 0.81
N ASP A 53 12.71 -8.15 0.63
CA ASP A 53 11.82 -8.37 -0.49
C ASP A 53 12.50 -7.99 -1.83
N CYS A 54 13.30 -6.91 -1.88
CA CYS A 54 14.14 -6.56 -3.03
C CYS A 54 15.09 -7.70 -3.40
N ARG A 55 15.81 -8.23 -2.39
CA ARG A 55 16.76 -9.32 -2.58
C ARG A 55 16.08 -10.58 -3.11
N GLU A 56 14.89 -10.91 -2.57
CA GLU A 56 14.08 -12.04 -3.04
C GLU A 56 13.65 -11.88 -4.50
N CYS A 57 13.38 -10.65 -4.96
CA CYS A 57 12.97 -10.33 -6.34
C CYS A 57 14.12 -10.09 -7.31
N GLY A 58 15.38 -10.07 -6.86
CA GLY A 58 16.52 -9.70 -7.70
C GLY A 58 16.61 -8.20 -8.01
N ILE A 59 16.10 -7.36 -7.11
CA ILE A 59 16.15 -5.89 -7.18
C ILE A 59 17.33 -5.40 -6.33
N ASP A 60 18.18 -4.51 -6.88
CA ASP A 60 19.26 -3.84 -6.14
C ASP A 60 18.66 -2.74 -5.26
N CYS A 61 18.72 -2.92 -3.95
CA CYS A 61 18.21 -1.95 -2.97
C CYS A 61 19.34 -1.07 -2.45
N ARG A 62 19.20 0.25 -2.61
CA ARG A 62 20.12 1.26 -2.08
C ARG A 62 19.47 2.00 -0.93
N ASP A 63 19.97 1.74 0.28
CA ASP A 63 19.46 2.35 1.50
C ASP A 63 20.22 3.65 1.81
N HIS A 64 19.49 4.76 1.92
CA HIS A 64 19.99 6.10 2.27
C HIS A 64 19.43 6.48 3.63
N ARG A 65 20.23 6.28 4.68
CA ARG A 65 19.88 6.64 6.06
C ARG A 65 20.39 8.03 6.38
N LEU A 66 19.48 8.92 6.69
CA LEU A 66 19.75 10.29 7.08
C LEU A 66 19.47 10.47 8.58
N ALA A 67 20.24 11.34 9.23
CA ALA A 67 20.06 11.68 10.63
C ALA A 67 18.69 12.32 10.88
N ALA A 68 18.18 12.21 12.11
CA ALA A 68 16.85 12.74 12.47
C ALA A 68 16.75 14.28 12.35
N ASP A 69 17.87 14.97 12.46
CA ASP A 69 18.00 16.43 12.32
C ASP A 69 18.32 16.90 10.89
N THR A 70 18.28 15.98 9.91
CA THR A 70 18.50 16.30 8.49
C THR A 70 17.59 17.45 8.06
N THR A 71 18.18 18.48 7.45
CA THR A 71 17.41 19.64 6.96
C THR A 71 16.57 19.30 5.73
N GLN A 72 15.50 20.04 5.52
CA GLN A 72 14.67 19.92 4.31
C GLN A 72 15.51 20.06 3.03
N GLU A 73 16.45 21.01 3.02
CA GLU A 73 17.32 21.27 1.87
C GLU A 73 18.24 20.09 1.57
N ALA A 74 18.85 19.47 2.58
CA ALA A 74 19.72 18.30 2.42
C ALA A 74 18.94 17.10 1.88
N LEU A 75 17.71 16.83 2.40
CA LEU A 75 16.84 15.77 1.89
C LEU A 75 16.44 16.01 0.44
N LEU A 76 16.05 17.25 0.07
CA LEU A 76 15.71 17.60 -1.30
C LEU A 76 16.93 17.52 -2.24
N ALA A 77 18.13 17.84 -1.75
CA ALA A 77 19.36 17.69 -2.53
C ALA A 77 19.64 16.21 -2.85
N LEU A 78 19.47 15.30 -1.89
CA LEU A 78 19.57 13.86 -2.12
C LEU A 78 18.55 13.39 -3.16
N ILE A 79 17.27 13.79 -3.04
CA ILE A 79 16.23 13.39 -4.00
C ILE A 79 16.58 13.87 -5.40
N ARG A 80 17.04 15.12 -5.55
CA ARG A 80 17.49 15.65 -6.85
C ARG A 80 18.67 14.87 -7.43
N ALA A 81 19.60 14.40 -6.60
CA ALA A 81 20.70 13.54 -7.04
C ALA A 81 20.18 12.19 -7.53
N LEU A 82 19.26 11.53 -6.78
CA LEU A 82 18.65 10.28 -7.16
C LEU A 82 17.79 10.38 -8.44
N ASN A 83 17.10 11.51 -8.64
CA ASN A 83 16.37 11.77 -9.87
C ASN A 83 17.27 11.78 -11.11
N ARG A 84 18.49 12.33 -10.97
CA ARG A 84 19.49 12.43 -12.06
C ARG A 84 20.31 11.16 -12.27
N ASP A 85 20.29 10.26 -11.32
CA ASP A 85 21.04 8.99 -11.40
C ASP A 85 20.29 8.02 -12.29
N ASP A 86 20.79 7.83 -13.52
CA ASP A 86 20.22 6.92 -14.51
C ASP A 86 20.27 5.45 -14.08
N SER A 87 21.07 5.11 -13.09
CA SER A 87 21.10 3.76 -12.54
C SER A 87 19.96 3.47 -11.56
N VAL A 88 19.25 4.50 -11.05
CA VAL A 88 18.11 4.37 -10.12
C VAL A 88 16.81 4.34 -10.90
N ASP A 89 16.02 3.28 -10.74
CA ASP A 89 14.73 3.10 -11.39
C ASP A 89 13.57 3.59 -10.54
N GLY A 90 13.62 3.36 -9.22
CA GLY A 90 12.60 3.79 -8.28
C GLY A 90 13.17 4.52 -7.07
N ILE A 91 12.42 5.48 -6.55
CA ILE A 91 12.73 6.20 -5.32
C ILE A 91 11.57 6.03 -4.36
N LEU A 92 11.87 5.63 -3.14
CA LEU A 92 10.93 5.53 -2.04
C LEU A 92 11.43 6.35 -0.86
N VAL A 93 10.63 7.28 -0.37
CA VAL A 93 10.87 7.99 0.89
C VAL A 93 9.99 7.39 1.97
N GLN A 94 10.60 6.77 2.98
CA GLN A 94 9.86 6.13 4.06
C GLN A 94 9.11 7.16 4.91
N LEU A 95 7.80 7.04 4.96
CA LEU A 95 6.92 7.83 5.83
C LEU A 95 6.65 7.09 7.15
N PRO A 96 6.36 7.84 8.25
CA PRO A 96 6.35 9.30 8.34
C PRO A 96 7.76 9.91 8.40
N LEU A 97 7.89 11.15 7.94
CA LEU A 97 9.09 11.96 8.13
C LEU A 97 9.05 12.65 9.50
N PRO A 98 10.23 13.04 10.06
CA PRO A 98 10.29 13.94 11.22
C PRO A 98 9.49 15.21 11.02
N GLY A 99 8.82 15.70 12.07
CA GLY A 99 7.81 16.76 12.00
C GLY A 99 8.30 18.14 11.51
N HIS A 100 9.62 18.37 11.43
CA HIS A 100 10.20 19.59 10.88
C HIS A 100 10.34 19.55 9.35
N LEU A 101 10.09 18.39 8.70
CA LEU A 101 10.17 18.21 7.26
C LEU A 101 8.79 18.30 6.60
N ASP A 102 8.70 19.03 5.50
CA ASP A 102 7.50 19.07 4.65
C ASP A 102 7.46 17.84 3.74
N GLY A 103 6.76 16.79 4.20
CA GLY A 103 6.60 15.56 3.42
C GLY A 103 5.91 15.76 2.07
N ALA A 104 5.01 16.75 1.94
CA ALA A 104 4.35 17.03 0.68
C ALA A 104 5.34 17.63 -0.34
N GLN A 105 6.24 18.51 0.10
CA GLN A 105 7.31 19.04 -0.74
C GLN A 105 8.29 17.92 -1.16
N VAL A 106 8.62 17.03 -0.23
CA VAL A 106 9.51 15.88 -0.49
C VAL A 106 8.92 14.96 -1.56
N LEU A 107 7.65 14.57 -1.44
CA LEU A 107 6.99 13.72 -2.42
C LEU A 107 6.90 14.39 -3.81
N ARG A 108 6.64 15.70 -3.85
CA ARG A 108 6.64 16.48 -5.12
C ARG A 108 8.01 16.63 -5.77
N ALA A 109 9.09 16.42 -5.01
CA ALA A 109 10.45 16.52 -5.55
C ALA A 109 10.94 15.24 -6.23
N ILE A 110 10.28 14.11 -6.01
CA ILE A 110 10.58 12.85 -6.69
C ILE A 110 10.14 12.95 -8.14
N ASP A 111 10.99 12.47 -9.06
CA ASP A 111 10.61 12.36 -10.48
C ASP A 111 9.38 11.42 -10.59
N PRO A 112 8.27 11.85 -11.23
CA PRO A 112 7.09 10.99 -11.42
C PRO A 112 7.38 9.64 -12.05
N ASP A 113 8.42 9.53 -12.90
CA ASP A 113 8.85 8.28 -13.53
C ASP A 113 9.58 7.35 -12.54
N LYS A 114 10.06 7.87 -11.41
CA LYS A 114 10.73 7.12 -10.34
C LYS A 114 9.90 7.01 -9.06
N ASP A 115 8.73 7.62 -9.01
CA ASP A 115 7.81 7.58 -7.85
C ASP A 115 7.06 6.24 -7.82
N VAL A 116 7.73 5.20 -7.35
CA VAL A 116 7.19 3.83 -7.31
C VAL A 116 6.14 3.58 -6.23
N ASP A 117 5.94 4.52 -5.31
CA ASP A 117 4.79 4.52 -4.38
C ASP A 117 3.52 5.14 -5.00
N ALA A 118 3.68 5.86 -6.14
CA ALA A 118 2.63 6.58 -6.85
C ALA A 118 1.93 7.67 -6.02
N PHE A 119 2.70 8.43 -5.23
CA PHE A 119 2.18 9.52 -4.38
C PHE A 119 2.42 10.91 -4.97
N HIS A 120 3.24 11.02 -6.02
CA HIS A 120 3.46 12.28 -6.72
C HIS A 120 2.13 12.79 -7.32
N PRO A 121 1.82 14.10 -7.23
CA PRO A 121 0.56 14.66 -7.74
C PRO A 121 0.27 14.33 -9.20
N GLU A 122 1.28 14.23 -10.05
CA GLU A 122 1.10 13.78 -11.44
C GLU A 122 0.60 12.34 -11.52
N ASN A 123 1.19 11.41 -10.76
CA ASN A 123 0.77 10.01 -10.73
C ASN A 123 -0.64 9.86 -10.15
N VAL A 124 -0.97 10.65 -9.11
CA VAL A 124 -2.34 10.72 -8.56
C VAL A 124 -3.32 11.27 -9.59
N GLY A 125 -2.96 12.29 -10.34
CA GLY A 125 -3.78 12.83 -11.44
C GLY A 125 -4.02 11.81 -12.55
N ARG A 126 -2.97 11.08 -12.95
CA ARG A 126 -3.08 9.99 -13.92
C ARG A 126 -3.98 8.86 -13.42
N LEU A 127 -3.87 8.50 -12.14
CA LEU A 127 -4.77 7.52 -11.51
C LEU A 127 -6.24 7.96 -11.61
N LEU A 128 -6.53 9.22 -11.28
CA LEU A 128 -7.89 9.78 -11.38
C LEU A 128 -8.46 9.69 -12.80
N LEU A 129 -7.61 9.91 -13.82
CA LEU A 129 -8.00 9.86 -15.23
C LEU A 129 -8.03 8.43 -15.81
N GLY A 130 -7.79 7.39 -15.00
CA GLY A 130 -7.76 6.00 -15.47
C GLY A 130 -6.54 5.65 -16.33
N GLN A 131 -5.47 6.44 -16.25
CA GLN A 131 -4.21 6.26 -17.01
C GLN A 131 -3.00 6.20 -16.08
N PRO A 132 -3.01 5.35 -15.04
CA PRO A 132 -1.94 5.29 -14.06
C PRO A 132 -0.63 4.83 -14.71
N ARG A 133 0.50 5.48 -14.32
CA ARG A 133 1.83 4.98 -14.62
C ARG A 133 2.18 3.84 -13.67
N TYR A 134 1.98 4.08 -12.39
CA TYR A 134 2.05 3.09 -11.31
C TYR A 134 0.77 3.14 -10.50
N LEU A 135 0.43 2.03 -9.85
CA LEU A 135 -0.66 1.99 -8.88
C LEU A 135 -0.09 2.16 -7.46
N PRO A 136 -0.73 2.96 -6.60
CA PRO A 136 -0.36 3.01 -5.19
C PRO A 136 -0.33 1.61 -4.59
N CYS A 137 0.78 1.26 -3.93
CA CYS A 137 1.11 -0.13 -3.60
C CYS A 137 0.05 -0.84 -2.76
N THR A 138 -0.48 -0.19 -1.70
CA THR A 138 -1.50 -0.81 -0.83
C THR A 138 -2.83 -1.01 -1.58
N PRO A 139 -3.40 -0.03 -2.25
CA PRO A 139 -4.58 -0.20 -3.10
C PRO A 139 -4.43 -1.28 -4.18
N ALA A 140 -3.28 -1.30 -4.87
CA ALA A 140 -2.98 -2.33 -5.86
C ALA A 140 -2.97 -3.74 -5.26
N GLY A 141 -2.38 -3.89 -4.06
CA GLY A 141 -2.36 -5.13 -3.32
C GLY A 141 -3.75 -5.62 -2.92
N ILE A 142 -4.65 -4.70 -2.57
CA ILE A 142 -6.06 -5.03 -2.26
C ILE A 142 -6.77 -5.55 -3.51
N LEU A 143 -6.63 -4.87 -4.66
CA LEU A 143 -7.24 -5.36 -5.91
C LEU A 143 -6.65 -6.70 -6.35
N ALA A 144 -5.35 -6.93 -6.14
CA ALA A 144 -4.72 -8.21 -6.43
C ALA A 144 -5.30 -9.34 -5.55
N LEU A 145 -5.55 -9.06 -4.25
CA LEU A 145 -6.25 -10.01 -3.36
C LEU A 145 -7.66 -10.30 -3.85
N LEU A 146 -8.46 -9.29 -4.15
CA LEU A 146 -9.82 -9.50 -4.66
C LEU A 146 -9.82 -10.37 -5.91
N ARG A 147 -8.91 -10.09 -6.85
CA ARG A 147 -8.76 -10.87 -8.10
C ARG A 147 -8.35 -12.32 -7.83
N GLU A 148 -7.41 -12.55 -6.92
CA GLU A 148 -6.93 -13.89 -6.57
C GLU A 148 -8.05 -14.81 -6.06
N TYR A 149 -8.97 -14.24 -5.28
CA TYR A 149 -10.10 -14.97 -4.71
C TYR A 149 -11.38 -14.86 -5.53
N ALA A 150 -11.27 -14.43 -6.80
CA ALA A 150 -12.39 -14.26 -7.72
C ALA A 150 -13.53 -13.38 -7.15
N ILE A 151 -13.19 -12.38 -6.36
CA ILE A 151 -14.11 -11.40 -5.79
C ILE A 151 -14.17 -10.21 -6.75
N ASP A 152 -15.25 -10.13 -7.53
CA ASP A 152 -15.46 -9.05 -8.49
C ASP A 152 -16.13 -7.84 -7.81
N PRO A 153 -15.50 -6.64 -7.82
CA PRO A 153 -16.11 -5.42 -7.33
C PRO A 153 -17.25 -4.87 -8.20
N ALA A 154 -17.34 -5.27 -9.47
CA ALA A 154 -18.33 -4.73 -10.41
C ALA A 154 -19.75 -4.89 -9.88
N GLY A 155 -20.50 -3.78 -9.86
CA GLY A 155 -21.87 -3.71 -9.34
C GLY A 155 -22.01 -3.86 -7.82
N LYS A 156 -20.90 -4.00 -7.08
CA LYS A 156 -20.90 -4.12 -5.61
C LYS A 156 -20.85 -2.76 -4.93
N HIS A 157 -21.44 -2.68 -3.74
CA HIS A 157 -21.28 -1.53 -2.87
C HIS A 157 -20.02 -1.70 -2.02
N CYS A 158 -19.00 -0.91 -2.29
CA CYS A 158 -17.74 -0.89 -1.56
C CYS A 158 -17.72 0.28 -0.57
N VAL A 159 -17.46 0.01 0.70
CA VAL A 159 -17.28 1.04 1.73
C VAL A 159 -15.81 1.07 2.15
N VAL A 160 -15.17 2.23 2.02
CA VAL A 160 -13.80 2.47 2.42
C VAL A 160 -13.79 3.38 3.66
N VAL A 161 -13.39 2.83 4.80
CA VAL A 161 -13.25 3.58 6.05
C VAL A 161 -11.83 4.10 6.16
N GLY A 162 -11.65 5.39 5.90
CA GLY A 162 -10.37 6.07 5.81
C GLY A 162 -10.26 6.89 4.53
N ARG A 163 -9.63 8.08 4.62
CA ARG A 163 -9.48 9.01 3.47
C ARG A 163 -8.07 9.55 3.31
N SER A 164 -7.07 8.74 3.69
CA SER A 164 -5.66 9.12 3.49
C SER A 164 -5.34 9.25 2.00
N ASN A 165 -4.35 10.09 1.68
CA ASN A 165 -3.87 10.26 0.31
C ASN A 165 -3.12 9.01 -0.21
N ILE A 166 -2.65 8.15 0.70
CA ILE A 166 -1.81 7.01 0.36
C ILE A 166 -2.61 5.68 0.26
N VAL A 167 -3.82 5.61 0.85
CA VAL A 167 -4.65 4.39 0.82
C VAL A 167 -6.10 4.70 0.47
N GLY A 168 -6.84 5.40 1.33
CA GLY A 168 -8.31 5.48 1.23
C GLY A 168 -8.78 6.13 -0.06
N LYS A 169 -8.25 7.31 -0.42
CA LYS A 169 -8.62 8.00 -1.65
C LYS A 169 -8.22 7.22 -2.91
N PRO A 170 -6.96 6.77 -3.06
CA PRO A 170 -6.59 6.03 -4.26
C PRO A 170 -7.31 4.67 -4.38
N LEU A 171 -7.59 4.00 -3.26
CA LEU A 171 -8.40 2.77 -3.29
C LEU A 171 -9.81 3.03 -3.78
N ALA A 172 -10.45 4.11 -3.32
CA ALA A 172 -11.78 4.48 -3.77
C ALA A 172 -11.82 4.72 -5.29
N LEU A 173 -10.79 5.36 -5.86
CA LEU A 173 -10.66 5.54 -7.30
C LEU A 173 -10.49 4.21 -8.03
N LEU A 174 -9.66 3.31 -7.53
CA LEU A 174 -9.45 2.01 -8.17
C LEU A 174 -10.69 1.11 -8.11
N LEU A 175 -11.44 1.13 -7.01
CA LEU A 175 -12.70 0.41 -6.90
C LEU A 175 -13.76 0.99 -7.84
N LEU A 176 -13.81 2.34 -7.97
CA LEU A 176 -14.68 3.00 -8.95
C LEU A 176 -14.33 2.60 -10.39
N GLN A 177 -13.05 2.53 -10.73
CA GLN A 177 -12.55 2.06 -12.04
C GLN A 177 -12.83 0.57 -12.28
N ALA A 178 -13.05 -0.20 -11.21
CA ALA A 178 -13.49 -1.59 -11.26
C ALA A 178 -15.03 -1.72 -11.19
N ASP A 179 -15.75 -0.69 -11.61
CA ASP A 179 -17.21 -0.64 -11.72
C ASP A 179 -17.98 -0.83 -10.40
N ALA A 180 -17.32 -0.54 -9.25
CA ALA A 180 -17.99 -0.56 -7.95
C ALA A 180 -18.72 0.76 -7.65
N THR A 181 -19.80 0.70 -6.86
CA THR A 181 -20.34 1.86 -6.17
C THR A 181 -19.57 2.08 -4.89
N VAL A 182 -18.93 3.24 -4.71
CA VAL A 182 -17.98 3.48 -3.60
C VAL A 182 -18.48 4.54 -2.64
N THR A 183 -18.51 4.21 -1.35
CA THR A 183 -18.71 5.17 -0.25
C THR A 183 -17.42 5.30 0.54
N VAL A 184 -16.94 6.54 0.75
CA VAL A 184 -15.77 6.82 1.58
C VAL A 184 -16.22 7.41 2.91
N CYS A 185 -15.88 6.71 4.01
CA CYS A 185 -16.18 7.11 5.38
C CYS A 185 -14.92 7.64 6.10
N HIS A 186 -15.12 8.47 7.09
CA HIS A 186 -14.03 9.09 7.86
C HIS A 186 -14.52 9.54 9.23
N SER A 187 -13.65 10.09 10.06
CA SER A 187 -13.95 10.52 11.43
C SER A 187 -15.08 11.59 11.58
N LYS A 188 -15.58 12.14 10.47
CA LYS A 188 -16.71 13.09 10.45
C LYS A 188 -17.97 12.49 9.82
N THR A 189 -17.91 11.20 9.40
CA THR A 189 -19.09 10.52 8.85
C THR A 189 -20.03 10.18 9.98
N PRO A 190 -21.29 10.67 9.95
CA PRO A 190 -22.29 10.23 10.91
C PRO A 190 -22.66 8.78 10.64
N ASP A 191 -23.12 8.09 11.68
CA ASP A 191 -23.67 6.73 11.59
C ASP A 191 -22.78 5.75 10.80
N LEU A 192 -21.45 5.75 11.11
CA LEU A 192 -20.46 4.90 10.46
C LEU A 192 -20.91 3.45 10.38
N ALA A 193 -21.53 2.93 11.43
CA ALA A 193 -22.03 1.57 11.48
C ALA A 193 -23.05 1.27 10.39
N ASP A 194 -23.95 2.21 10.09
CA ASP A 194 -24.97 2.06 9.04
C ASP A 194 -24.35 2.06 7.64
N GLN A 195 -23.31 2.87 7.42
CA GLN A 195 -22.58 2.85 6.16
C GLN A 195 -21.86 1.50 5.97
N CYS A 196 -21.21 1.00 7.01
CA CYS A 196 -20.49 -0.28 6.96
C CYS A 196 -21.44 -1.46 6.73
N ARG A 197 -22.64 -1.49 7.35
CA ARG A 197 -23.65 -2.55 7.16
C ARG A 197 -24.18 -2.68 5.72
N ARG A 198 -24.02 -1.66 4.89
CA ARG A 198 -24.44 -1.69 3.48
C ARG A 198 -23.38 -2.29 2.55
N ALA A 199 -22.15 -2.47 3.04
CA ALA A 199 -21.03 -2.88 2.22
C ALA A 199 -21.10 -4.35 1.81
N ASP A 200 -21.00 -4.64 0.53
CA ASP A 200 -20.64 -5.96 0.01
C ASP A 200 -19.14 -6.21 0.21
N ILE A 201 -18.34 -5.15 0.02
CA ILE A 201 -16.89 -5.14 0.29
C ILE A 201 -16.60 -3.99 1.25
N LEU A 202 -16.17 -4.30 2.46
CA LEU A 202 -15.79 -3.35 3.49
C LEU A 202 -14.28 -3.30 3.63
N VAL A 203 -13.69 -2.13 3.43
CA VAL A 203 -12.25 -1.92 3.61
C VAL A 203 -12.01 -0.94 4.76
N SER A 204 -11.28 -1.37 5.80
CA SER A 204 -10.90 -0.49 6.90
C SER A 204 -9.43 -0.09 6.81
N ALA A 205 -9.20 1.22 6.74
CA ALA A 205 -7.91 1.89 6.68
C ALA A 205 -7.91 3.14 7.58
N ALA A 206 -8.51 3.03 8.76
CA ALA A 206 -8.67 4.12 9.72
C ALA A 206 -7.49 4.26 10.69
N GLY A 207 -6.75 3.17 10.94
CA GLY A 207 -5.67 3.14 11.92
C GLY A 207 -6.17 3.20 13.37
N GLN A 208 -7.33 2.60 13.63
CA GLN A 208 -7.96 2.53 14.95
C GLN A 208 -8.31 1.09 15.29
N ALA A 209 -7.57 0.48 16.21
CA ALA A 209 -7.76 -0.91 16.62
C ALA A 209 -9.19 -1.19 17.10
N GLY A 210 -9.82 -2.26 16.58
CA GLY A 210 -11.14 -2.71 16.98
C GLY A 210 -12.29 -1.77 16.58
N LEU A 211 -12.08 -0.84 15.64
CA LEU A 211 -13.12 0.09 15.16
C LEU A 211 -14.29 -0.66 14.52
N ILE A 212 -14.02 -1.70 13.75
CA ILE A 212 -15.04 -2.45 13.00
C ILE A 212 -15.41 -3.71 13.76
N THR A 213 -16.65 -3.76 14.22
CA THR A 213 -17.22 -4.87 14.99
C THR A 213 -18.22 -5.66 14.15
N ALA A 214 -18.60 -6.86 14.58
CA ALA A 214 -19.46 -7.75 13.80
C ALA A 214 -20.84 -7.14 13.47
N ASP A 215 -21.42 -6.35 14.38
CA ASP A 215 -22.70 -5.68 14.16
C ASP A 215 -22.64 -4.57 13.06
N MET A 216 -21.45 -4.12 12.71
CA MET A 216 -21.19 -3.18 11.62
C MET A 216 -21.01 -3.86 10.27
N VAL A 217 -20.91 -5.18 10.21
CA VAL A 217 -20.62 -5.92 8.98
C VAL A 217 -21.88 -6.58 8.44
N LYS A 218 -22.16 -6.39 7.16
CA LYS A 218 -23.22 -7.10 6.45
C LYS A 218 -22.92 -8.62 6.46
N PRO A 219 -23.93 -9.50 6.70
CA PRO A 219 -23.72 -10.93 6.49
C PRO A 219 -23.19 -11.21 5.07
N HIS A 220 -22.24 -12.12 4.97
CA HIS A 220 -21.62 -12.50 3.69
C HIS A 220 -20.78 -11.40 2.99
N ALA A 221 -20.40 -10.35 3.72
CA ALA A 221 -19.50 -9.34 3.19
C ALA A 221 -18.06 -9.85 3.07
N VAL A 222 -17.30 -9.21 2.18
CA VAL A 222 -15.84 -9.32 2.14
C VAL A 222 -15.25 -8.21 3.00
N VAL A 223 -14.38 -8.55 3.96
CA VAL A 223 -13.79 -7.57 4.89
C VAL A 223 -12.27 -7.52 4.69
N ILE A 224 -11.77 -6.34 4.37
CA ILE A 224 -10.35 -6.09 4.14
C ILE A 224 -9.84 -5.12 5.21
N ASP A 225 -8.98 -5.61 6.07
CA ASP A 225 -8.31 -4.84 7.11
C ASP A 225 -6.92 -4.42 6.64
N VAL A 226 -6.72 -3.13 6.45
CA VAL A 226 -5.48 -2.54 5.93
C VAL A 226 -4.56 -2.09 7.06
N ALA A 227 -5.15 -1.77 8.21
CA ALA A 227 -4.43 -1.12 9.28
C ALA A 227 -3.44 -2.05 9.98
N MET A 228 -2.39 -1.45 10.52
CA MET A 228 -1.46 -2.11 11.42
C MET A 228 -1.33 -1.29 12.70
N ASN A 229 -2.05 -1.72 13.70
CA ASN A 229 -2.08 -1.14 15.03
C ASN A 229 -1.29 -2.00 16.02
N ARG A 230 -1.03 -1.49 17.21
CA ARG A 230 -0.58 -2.30 18.35
C ARG A 230 -1.72 -2.40 19.36
N GLY A 231 -2.11 -3.62 19.67
CA GLY A 231 -3.07 -3.91 20.72
C GLY A 231 -2.52 -3.59 22.11
N ALA A 232 -3.37 -3.66 23.12
CA ALA A 232 -3.00 -3.47 24.51
C ALA A 232 -1.95 -4.47 25.01
N ASP A 233 -1.89 -5.65 24.39
CA ASP A 233 -0.89 -6.71 24.63
C ASP A 233 0.43 -6.51 23.85
N GLY A 234 0.57 -5.40 23.13
CA GLY A 234 1.72 -5.07 22.29
C GLY A 234 1.79 -5.82 20.95
N LYS A 235 0.86 -6.76 20.68
CA LYS A 235 0.82 -7.50 19.41
C LYS A 235 0.23 -6.64 18.29
N LEU A 236 0.60 -7.00 17.06
CA LEU A 236 0.01 -6.38 15.87
C LEU A 236 -1.45 -6.81 15.72
N CYS A 237 -2.31 -5.83 15.49
CA CYS A 237 -3.73 -6.03 15.18
C CYS A 237 -4.16 -5.02 14.11
N GLY A 238 -5.33 -5.26 13.52
CA GLY A 238 -5.94 -4.34 12.57
C GLY A 238 -6.99 -3.42 13.19
N ASP A 239 -7.79 -2.82 12.33
CA ASP A 239 -8.97 -2.05 12.70
C ASP A 239 -10.17 -2.93 13.02
N VAL A 240 -10.16 -4.17 12.55
CA VAL A 240 -11.31 -5.09 12.62
C VAL A 240 -11.19 -6.00 13.84
N ASP A 241 -12.28 -6.17 14.57
CA ASP A 241 -12.40 -7.26 15.54
C ASP A 241 -12.50 -8.59 14.78
N PHE A 242 -11.33 -9.13 14.46
CA PHE A 242 -11.19 -10.31 13.61
C PHE A 242 -12.01 -11.50 14.10
N GLY A 243 -12.01 -11.75 15.43
CA GLY A 243 -12.64 -12.93 16.01
C GLY A 243 -14.16 -12.99 15.81
N THR A 244 -14.84 -11.86 15.99
CA THR A 244 -16.30 -11.76 15.83
C THR A 244 -16.70 -11.54 14.37
N VAL A 245 -15.94 -10.73 13.62
CA VAL A 245 -16.24 -10.43 12.21
C VAL A 245 -16.05 -11.66 11.31
N ALA A 246 -15.06 -12.51 11.58
CA ALA A 246 -14.84 -13.75 10.82
C ALA A 246 -16.00 -14.77 10.92
N GLN A 247 -16.89 -14.61 11.89
CA GLN A 247 -18.10 -15.43 12.00
C GLN A 247 -19.26 -14.93 11.14
N ARG A 248 -19.15 -13.73 10.57
CA ARG A 248 -20.20 -13.04 9.84
C ARG A 248 -19.86 -12.77 8.36
N ALA A 249 -18.60 -12.53 8.07
CA ALA A 249 -18.09 -12.31 6.72
C ALA A 249 -17.93 -13.62 5.94
N ASP A 250 -17.97 -13.57 4.60
CA ASP A 250 -17.57 -14.69 3.75
C ASP A 250 -16.06 -14.75 3.58
N TYR A 251 -15.38 -13.58 3.50
CA TYR A 251 -13.93 -13.46 3.42
C TYR A 251 -13.41 -12.37 4.32
N ILE A 252 -12.21 -12.58 4.87
CA ILE A 252 -11.53 -11.60 5.73
C ILE A 252 -10.01 -11.67 5.56
N THR A 253 -9.33 -10.50 5.59
CA THR A 253 -7.86 -10.47 5.67
C THR A 253 -7.39 -10.59 7.11
N PRO A 254 -6.34 -11.40 7.40
CA PRO A 254 -5.71 -11.43 8.72
C PRO A 254 -4.75 -10.24 8.90
N VAL A 255 -4.56 -9.79 10.14
CA VAL A 255 -3.50 -8.86 10.52
C VAL A 255 -2.70 -9.48 11.68
N PRO A 256 -1.40 -9.78 11.44
CA PRO A 256 -0.63 -9.65 10.21
C PRO A 256 -0.91 -10.76 9.19
N GLY A 257 -0.51 -10.54 7.93
CA GLY A 257 -0.53 -11.58 6.89
C GLY A 257 -1.45 -11.29 5.69
N GLY A 258 -2.35 -10.31 5.81
CA GLY A 258 -3.24 -9.87 4.72
C GLY A 258 -2.59 -8.81 3.83
N VAL A 259 -3.01 -7.55 3.96
CA VAL A 259 -2.64 -6.45 3.05
C VAL A 259 -1.16 -6.04 3.14
N GLY A 260 -0.54 -6.08 4.33
CA GLY A 260 0.84 -5.63 4.52
C GLY A 260 1.88 -6.31 3.61
N PRO A 261 1.91 -7.65 3.50
CA PRO A 261 2.77 -8.34 2.53
C PRO A 261 2.51 -7.93 1.08
N MET A 262 1.24 -7.71 0.71
CA MET A 262 0.85 -7.29 -0.63
C MET A 262 1.37 -5.90 -0.99
N THR A 263 1.31 -4.94 -0.06
CA THR A 263 1.88 -3.60 -0.27
C THR A 263 3.35 -3.68 -0.71
N ARG A 264 4.13 -4.53 -0.05
CA ARG A 264 5.55 -4.69 -0.40
C ARG A 264 5.76 -5.40 -1.74
N ALA A 265 4.95 -6.41 -2.05
CA ALA A 265 5.01 -7.08 -3.35
C ALA A 265 4.67 -6.12 -4.50
N MET A 266 3.67 -5.25 -4.33
CA MET A 266 3.33 -4.23 -5.33
C MET A 266 4.41 -3.16 -5.49
N LEU A 267 5.14 -2.81 -4.43
CA LEU A 267 6.31 -1.95 -4.54
C LEU A 267 7.41 -2.57 -5.42
N MET A 268 7.65 -3.87 -5.28
CA MET A 268 8.59 -4.60 -6.15
C MET A 268 8.11 -4.62 -7.60
N GLU A 269 6.80 -4.84 -7.83
CA GLU A 269 6.20 -4.77 -9.17
C GLU A 269 6.37 -3.38 -9.78
N ASN A 270 6.05 -2.30 -9.07
CA ASN A 270 6.23 -0.93 -9.57
C ASN A 270 7.71 -0.63 -9.89
N THR A 271 8.64 -1.11 -9.05
CA THR A 271 10.09 -0.95 -9.30
C THR A 271 10.52 -1.69 -10.56
N TYR A 272 10.02 -2.90 -10.79
CA TYR A 272 10.24 -3.65 -12.03
C TYR A 272 9.68 -2.90 -13.24
N GLN A 273 8.45 -2.38 -13.16
CA GLN A 273 7.82 -1.62 -14.25
C GLN A 273 8.59 -0.32 -14.57
N ALA A 274 9.14 0.34 -13.56
CA ALA A 274 9.99 1.52 -13.74
C ALA A 274 11.26 1.17 -14.53
N ALA A 275 11.94 0.06 -14.20
CA ALA A 275 13.11 -0.41 -14.91
C ALA A 275 12.78 -0.80 -16.36
N LEU A 276 11.68 -1.54 -16.57
CA LEU A 276 11.23 -1.96 -17.92
C LEU A 276 10.90 -0.76 -18.82
N GLY A 277 10.21 0.26 -18.27
CA GLY A 277 9.86 1.48 -19.01
C GLY A 277 11.08 2.29 -19.43
N ARG A 278 12.22 2.15 -18.73
CA ARG A 278 13.49 2.81 -19.11
C ARG A 278 14.27 2.02 -20.17
N GLU A 279 14.22 0.70 -20.17
CA GLU A 279 14.83 -0.10 -21.25
C GLU A 279 14.15 0.11 -22.61
N SER A 280 12.88 0.56 -22.59
CA SER A 280 12.08 0.78 -23.79
C SER A 280 12.24 2.19 -24.39
N ARG A 281 13.01 3.07 -23.74
CA ARG A 281 13.35 4.45 -24.21
C ARG A 281 14.73 4.50 -24.80
#